data_1754fc0453d9db8e2c8be62a73414210
#
_entry.id   1754fc0453d9db8e2c8be62a73414210
#
_cell.length_a   1.000
_cell.length_b   1.000
_cell.length_c   1.000
_cell.angle_alpha   90.00
_cell.angle_beta   90.00
_cell.angle_gamma   90.00
#
_symmetry.space_group_name_H-M   'P 1'
#
loop_
_entity.id
_entity.type
_entity.pdbx_description
1 polymer ?
#
loop_
_entity_poly.entity_id
_entity_poly.type
_entity_poly.pdbx_seq_one_letter_code
_entity_poly.pdbx_strand_id
1 'polypeptide(L)'
;MPVTPIARGSTLATGINVFTLPAERQQALIETLTAINREILTHKYPMIVSANFHRALDASIIINYNQYTDRAQGQFLRTRANVAPLMKRTHDLSETHEIRWYAIADVVTASGPGDRIEMRDGGGAIGVVGIFTVAPDKQGALLELLKRYGEALKAANAPGFSGIATHRGYQPAHVASYEQWASADAYRQAAARGPIAELLQQINATAEAATFHPYEVLSVTRFDA
;
A
#
# COMPACT_ATOMS: atom_id res chain seq x y z
N MET A 1 -8.26 15.58 9.45
CA MET A 1 -7.13 14.66 9.40
C MET A 1 -6.67 14.59 7.95
N PRO A 2 -5.36 14.53 7.68
CA PRO A 2 -4.88 14.40 6.32
C PRO A 2 -5.37 13.09 5.71
N VAL A 3 -5.61 13.09 4.39
CA VAL A 3 -5.96 11.90 3.62
C VAL A 3 -5.06 11.80 2.40
N THR A 4 -4.67 10.58 2.04
CA THR A 4 -3.97 10.33 0.78
C THR A 4 -4.95 9.71 -0.22
N PRO A 5 -5.27 10.41 -1.32
CA PRO A 5 -6.11 9.84 -2.36
C PRO A 5 -5.31 8.83 -3.21
N ILE A 6 -5.93 7.69 -3.49
CA ILE A 6 -5.48 6.74 -4.50
C ILE A 6 -6.54 6.76 -5.59
N ALA A 7 -6.24 7.41 -6.72
CA ALA A 7 -7.22 7.73 -7.74
C ALA A 7 -6.95 6.99 -9.05
N ARG A 8 -8.02 6.56 -9.72
CA ARG A 8 -7.97 6.02 -11.08
C ARG A 8 -7.41 7.07 -12.05
N GLY A 9 -6.56 6.64 -12.97
CA GLY A 9 -5.94 7.54 -13.94
C GLY A 9 -4.85 8.46 -13.35
N SER A 10 -4.48 8.28 -12.08
CA SER A 10 -3.35 9.00 -11.49
C SER A 10 -2.05 8.66 -12.22
N THR A 11 -1.26 9.69 -12.53
CA THR A 11 0.07 9.55 -13.14
C THR A 11 1.19 9.40 -12.10
N LEU A 12 0.85 9.41 -10.81
CA LEU A 12 1.81 9.26 -9.74
C LEU A 12 2.43 7.85 -9.73
N ALA A 13 3.73 7.80 -9.51
CA ALA A 13 4.41 6.54 -9.22
C ALA A 13 4.22 6.17 -7.74
N THR A 14 3.85 4.94 -7.46
CA THR A 14 3.72 4.41 -6.10
C THR A 14 4.94 3.57 -5.76
N GLY A 15 5.64 3.92 -4.68
CA GLY A 15 6.68 3.10 -4.09
C GLY A 15 6.17 2.45 -2.80
N ILE A 16 6.14 1.12 -2.77
CA ILE A 16 5.80 0.37 -1.57
C ILE A 16 7.09 -0.22 -0.99
N ASN A 17 7.49 0.27 0.19
CA ASN A 17 8.60 -0.30 0.94
C ASN A 17 8.02 -1.30 1.95
N VAL A 18 8.61 -2.48 1.99
CA VAL A 18 8.26 -3.54 2.94
C VAL A 18 9.46 -3.80 3.84
N PHE A 19 9.25 -3.71 5.13
CA PHE A 19 10.28 -3.95 6.14
C PHE A 19 9.83 -5.11 7.03
N THR A 20 10.62 -6.18 7.09
CA THR A 20 10.50 -7.20 8.12
C THR A 20 11.52 -6.93 9.21
N LEU A 21 11.08 -6.95 10.45
CA LEU A 21 11.93 -6.66 11.60
C LEU A 21 11.29 -7.16 12.90
N PRO A 22 12.10 -7.45 13.94
CA PRO A 22 11.59 -7.80 15.26
C PRO A 22 10.72 -6.69 15.85
N ALA A 23 9.71 -7.08 16.62
CA ALA A 23 8.72 -6.16 17.19
C ALA A 23 9.35 -5.03 18.02
N GLU A 24 10.44 -5.33 18.76
CA GLU A 24 11.17 -4.36 19.59
C GLU A 24 11.89 -3.27 18.78
N ARG A 25 12.13 -3.47 17.48
CA ARG A 25 12.76 -2.48 16.60
C ARG A 25 11.74 -1.62 15.84
N GLN A 26 10.47 -1.97 15.84
CA GLN A 26 9.44 -1.28 15.05
C GLN A 26 9.31 0.20 15.43
N GLN A 27 9.32 0.52 16.71
CA GLN A 27 9.23 1.91 17.16
C GLN A 27 10.40 2.74 16.62
N ALA A 28 11.62 2.23 16.68
CA ALA A 28 12.81 2.91 16.14
C ALA A 28 12.74 3.10 14.61
N LEU A 29 12.16 2.14 13.88
CA LEU A 29 11.93 2.27 12.43
C LEU A 29 10.89 3.37 12.16
N ILE A 30 9.75 3.38 12.87
CA ILE A 30 8.69 4.39 12.71
C ILE A 30 9.23 5.79 13.00
N GLU A 31 10.04 5.96 14.06
CA GLU A 31 10.71 7.22 14.37
C GLU A 31 11.67 7.66 13.26
N THR A 32 12.43 6.72 12.69
CA THR A 32 13.34 6.98 11.57
C THR A 32 12.59 7.41 10.31
N LEU A 33 11.48 6.72 9.97
CA LEU A 33 10.62 7.09 8.85
C LEU A 33 9.95 8.46 9.08
N THR A 34 9.56 8.76 10.32
CA THR A 34 9.02 10.08 10.70
C THR A 34 10.08 11.18 10.56
N ALA A 35 11.34 10.89 10.90
CA ALA A 35 12.44 11.82 10.69
C ALA A 35 12.68 12.08 9.20
N ILE A 36 12.58 11.07 8.34
CA ILE A 36 12.62 11.23 6.87
C ILE A 36 11.50 12.16 6.40
N ASN A 37 10.26 11.97 6.85
CA ASN A 37 9.14 12.84 6.49
C ASN A 37 9.38 14.30 6.93
N ARG A 38 10.00 14.50 8.10
CA ARG A 38 10.37 15.85 8.59
C ARG A 38 11.41 16.50 7.69
N GLU A 39 12.43 15.77 7.25
CA GLU A 39 13.42 16.27 6.29
C GLU A 39 12.76 16.65 4.96
N ILE A 40 11.82 15.83 4.48
CA ILE A 40 11.07 16.11 3.25
C ILE A 40 10.27 17.42 3.39
N LEU A 41 9.55 17.59 4.49
CA LEU A 41 8.76 18.82 4.78
C LEU A 41 9.65 20.05 4.90
N THR A 42 10.78 19.93 5.62
CA THR A 42 11.73 21.04 5.84
C THR A 42 12.33 21.53 4.53
N HIS A 43 12.71 20.60 3.64
CA HIS A 43 13.38 20.93 2.38
C HIS A 43 12.41 21.04 1.19
N LYS A 44 11.11 20.83 1.40
CA LYS A 44 10.04 20.93 0.40
C LYS A 44 10.38 20.19 -0.90
N TYR A 45 10.76 18.93 -0.79
CA TYR A 45 11.09 18.12 -1.96
C TYR A 45 9.86 17.88 -2.85
N PRO A 46 9.82 18.43 -4.08
CA PRO A 46 8.60 18.43 -4.89
C PRO A 46 8.27 17.08 -5.52
N MET A 47 9.19 16.11 -5.45
CA MET A 47 9.02 14.81 -6.08
C MET A 47 8.17 13.84 -5.27
N ILE A 48 7.97 14.05 -3.98
CA ILE A 48 7.16 13.19 -3.13
C ILE A 48 5.86 13.91 -2.75
N VAL A 49 4.74 13.22 -2.97
CA VAL A 49 3.38 13.72 -2.75
C VAL A 49 2.83 13.27 -1.41
N SER A 50 3.08 12.01 -1.04
CA SER A 50 2.66 11.47 0.24
C SER A 50 3.56 10.34 0.73
N ALA A 51 3.57 10.14 2.06
CA ALA A 51 4.18 8.99 2.72
C ALA A 51 3.25 8.50 3.84
N ASN A 52 2.93 7.20 3.82
CA ASN A 52 1.92 6.62 4.68
C ASN A 52 2.44 5.33 5.30
N PHE A 53 2.44 5.26 6.64
CA PHE A 53 3.01 4.13 7.37
C PHE A 53 1.91 3.19 7.84
N HIS A 54 2.17 1.91 7.68
CA HIS A 54 1.25 0.84 8.05
C HIS A 54 2.01 -0.22 8.84
N ARG A 55 1.39 -0.75 9.89
CA ARG A 55 1.89 -1.86 10.68
C ARG A 55 0.94 -3.05 10.54
N ALA A 56 1.47 -4.22 10.17
CA ALA A 56 0.67 -5.43 10.14
C ALA A 56 0.07 -5.70 11.54
N LEU A 57 -1.18 -6.18 11.59
CA LEU A 57 -1.87 -6.40 12.86
C LEU A 57 -1.20 -7.49 13.73
N ASP A 58 -0.43 -8.39 13.11
CA ASP A 58 0.41 -9.38 13.79
C ASP A 58 1.81 -8.85 14.16
N ALA A 59 2.04 -7.55 13.92
CA ALA A 59 3.31 -6.87 14.15
C ALA A 59 4.52 -7.51 13.43
N SER A 60 4.33 -8.20 12.29
CA SER A 60 5.42 -8.85 11.54
C SER A 60 6.10 -7.93 10.53
N ILE A 61 5.36 -6.93 10.01
CA ILE A 61 5.76 -6.13 8.87
C ILE A 61 5.37 -4.67 9.07
N ILE A 62 6.27 -3.75 8.68
CA ILE A 62 5.95 -2.34 8.46
C ILE A 62 5.95 -2.07 6.96
N ILE A 63 4.94 -1.39 6.46
CA ILE A 63 4.87 -0.90 5.09
C ILE A 63 4.92 0.63 5.09
N ASN A 64 5.72 1.19 4.17
CA ASN A 64 5.67 2.61 3.83
C ASN A 64 5.17 2.74 2.38
N TYR A 65 3.91 3.18 2.22
CA TYR A 65 3.27 3.44 0.94
C TYR A 65 3.46 4.91 0.57
N ASN A 66 4.25 5.16 -0.45
CA ASN A 66 4.61 6.50 -0.89
C ASN A 66 4.09 6.79 -2.30
N GLN A 67 3.67 8.03 -2.54
CA GLN A 67 3.35 8.52 -3.87
C GLN A 67 4.38 9.57 -4.31
N TYR A 68 4.82 9.46 -5.55
CA TYR A 68 5.82 10.34 -6.15
C TYR A 68 5.31 10.88 -7.48
N THR A 69 5.71 12.11 -7.83
CA THR A 69 5.43 12.69 -9.15
C THR A 69 6.08 11.90 -10.27
N ASP A 70 7.24 11.29 -9.98
CA ASP A 70 8.03 10.51 -10.92
C ASP A 70 8.87 9.45 -10.16
N ARG A 71 9.00 8.26 -10.76
CA ARG A 71 9.77 7.14 -10.18
C ARG A 71 11.25 7.45 -10.04
N ALA A 72 11.87 8.03 -11.06
CA ALA A 72 13.31 8.33 -11.05
C ALA A 72 13.63 9.37 -9.98
N GLN A 73 12.78 10.38 -9.81
CA GLN A 73 12.88 11.39 -8.77
C GLN A 73 12.71 10.79 -7.37
N GLY A 74 11.79 9.83 -7.20
CA GLY A 74 11.62 9.10 -5.95
C GLY A 74 12.88 8.30 -5.57
N GLN A 75 13.56 7.68 -6.55
CA GLN A 75 14.85 7.03 -6.32
C GLN A 75 15.94 8.03 -5.94
N PHE A 76 15.96 9.19 -6.59
CA PHE A 76 16.94 10.24 -6.32
C PHE A 76 16.80 10.86 -4.92
N LEU A 77 15.58 10.97 -4.37
CA LEU A 77 15.36 11.44 -3.00
C LEU A 77 16.21 10.66 -1.98
N ARG A 78 16.36 9.36 -2.18
CA ARG A 78 17.09 8.46 -1.27
C ARG A 78 18.60 8.75 -1.20
N THR A 79 19.14 9.46 -2.18
CA THR A 79 20.58 9.82 -2.26
C THR A 79 20.88 11.21 -1.69
N ARG A 80 19.87 11.98 -1.26
CA ARG A 80 20.06 13.30 -0.67
C ARG A 80 20.85 13.19 0.64
N ALA A 81 21.82 14.10 0.83
CA ALA A 81 22.76 14.04 1.95
C ALA A 81 22.10 14.02 3.33
N ASN A 82 20.92 14.68 3.49
CA ASN A 82 20.15 14.69 4.72
C ASN A 82 19.19 13.48 4.86
N VAL A 83 18.87 12.77 3.77
CA VAL A 83 17.98 11.60 3.76
C VAL A 83 18.76 10.29 3.78
N ALA A 84 19.89 10.21 3.07
CA ALA A 84 20.69 8.99 2.93
C ALA A 84 21.10 8.33 4.27
N PRO A 85 21.54 9.07 5.31
CA PRO A 85 21.86 8.46 6.61
C PRO A 85 20.65 7.84 7.30
N LEU A 86 19.46 8.45 7.17
CA LEU A 86 18.20 7.93 7.70
C LEU A 86 17.77 6.69 6.93
N MET A 87 17.93 6.68 5.60
CA MET A 87 17.66 5.50 4.79
C MET A 87 18.60 4.34 5.16
N LYS A 88 19.88 4.62 5.40
CA LYS A 88 20.81 3.60 5.92
C LYS A 88 20.29 3.05 7.25
N ARG A 89 19.87 3.91 8.17
CA ARG A 89 19.31 3.47 9.47
C ARG A 89 18.09 2.60 9.31
N THR A 90 17.18 2.84 8.34
CA THR A 90 16.06 1.94 8.08
C THR A 90 16.52 0.53 7.68
N HIS A 91 17.58 0.42 6.89
CA HIS A 91 18.20 -0.87 6.55
C HIS A 91 18.83 -1.55 7.76
N ASP A 92 19.59 -0.80 8.59
CA ASP A 92 20.26 -1.34 9.77
C ASP A 92 19.24 -1.86 10.83
N LEU A 93 18.04 -1.32 10.87
CA LEU A 93 16.96 -1.75 11.76
C LEU A 93 16.20 -2.97 11.25
N SER A 94 16.19 -3.20 9.95
CA SER A 94 15.39 -4.22 9.28
C SER A 94 16.20 -5.50 9.03
N GLU A 95 15.52 -6.65 9.12
CA GLU A 95 16.08 -7.93 8.64
C GLU A 95 16.02 -8.01 7.13
N THR A 96 14.89 -7.56 6.56
CA THR A 96 14.75 -7.39 5.12
C THR A 96 14.12 -6.03 4.80
N HIS A 97 14.52 -5.45 3.69
CA HIS A 97 13.92 -4.24 3.14
C HIS A 97 13.85 -4.36 1.63
N GLU A 98 12.64 -4.28 1.11
CA GLU A 98 12.38 -4.27 -0.33
C GLU A 98 11.55 -3.04 -0.70
N ILE A 99 11.87 -2.42 -1.83
CA ILE A 99 11.01 -1.42 -2.48
C ILE A 99 10.58 -1.92 -3.84
N ARG A 100 9.27 -1.90 -4.08
CA ARG A 100 8.67 -2.17 -5.39
C ARG A 100 7.94 -0.94 -5.89
N TRP A 101 7.99 -0.74 -7.20
CA TRP A 101 7.44 0.43 -7.85
C TRP A 101 6.24 0.04 -8.72
N TYR A 102 5.20 0.86 -8.66
CA TYR A 102 3.92 0.59 -9.29
C TYR A 102 3.31 1.85 -9.92
N ALA A 103 2.43 1.63 -10.91
CA ALA A 103 1.43 2.57 -11.36
C ALA A 103 0.04 2.08 -10.92
N ILE A 104 -0.89 2.99 -10.64
CA ILE A 104 -2.27 2.63 -10.35
C ILE A 104 -2.91 2.08 -11.62
N ALA A 105 -3.43 0.85 -11.57
CA ALA A 105 -4.05 0.18 -12.69
C ALA A 105 -5.57 0.41 -12.71
N ASP A 106 -6.23 0.25 -11.57
CA ASP A 106 -7.68 0.48 -11.44
C ASP A 106 -8.06 0.81 -9.99
N VAL A 107 -9.27 1.35 -9.81
CA VAL A 107 -9.87 1.62 -8.50
C VAL A 107 -11.34 1.21 -8.55
N VAL A 108 -11.77 0.43 -7.57
CA VAL A 108 -13.18 0.07 -7.33
C VAL A 108 -13.60 0.62 -5.98
N THR A 109 -14.65 1.45 -5.93
CA THR A 109 -15.17 2.04 -4.68
C THR A 109 -16.49 1.39 -4.28
N ALA A 110 -16.76 1.30 -2.99
CA ALA A 110 -17.97 0.69 -2.43
C ALA A 110 -19.24 1.39 -2.89
N SER A 111 -19.23 2.73 -2.99
CA SER A 111 -20.40 3.54 -3.33
C SER A 111 -20.09 4.61 -4.36
N GLY A 112 -21.06 4.87 -5.25
CA GLY A 112 -21.03 5.97 -6.21
C GLY A 112 -20.10 5.75 -7.41
N PRO A 113 -19.99 6.78 -8.29
CA PRO A 113 -19.07 6.81 -9.42
C PRO A 113 -17.65 7.19 -8.97
N GLY A 114 -17.29 6.87 -7.73
CA GLY A 114 -15.99 7.23 -7.16
C GLY A 114 -14.85 6.54 -7.91
N ASP A 115 -13.91 7.34 -8.33
CA ASP A 115 -12.69 6.92 -9.03
C ASP A 115 -11.46 6.98 -8.09
N ARG A 116 -11.69 7.17 -6.78
CA ARG A 116 -10.64 7.24 -5.77
C ARG A 116 -11.07 6.65 -4.44
N ILE A 117 -10.13 6.04 -3.73
CA ILE A 117 -10.22 5.73 -2.30
C ILE A 117 -9.37 6.72 -1.53
N GLU A 118 -9.71 6.95 -0.27
CA GLU A 118 -8.96 7.85 0.62
C GLU A 118 -8.34 7.03 1.74
N MET A 119 -7.01 6.92 1.72
CA MET A 119 -6.25 6.36 2.82
C MET A 119 -6.36 7.30 4.02
N ARG A 120 -6.76 6.77 5.17
CA ARG A 120 -6.98 7.54 6.40
C ARG A 120 -6.32 6.84 7.57
N ASP A 121 -5.79 7.62 8.52
CA ASP A 121 -5.36 7.14 9.83
C ASP A 121 -6.47 7.32 10.88
N GLY A 122 -6.41 6.54 11.96
CA GLY A 122 -7.32 6.65 13.09
C GLY A 122 -8.69 6.00 12.91
N GLY A 123 -9.52 6.06 13.96
CA GLY A 123 -10.91 5.56 13.96
C GLY A 123 -11.07 4.04 13.84
N GLY A 124 -10.00 3.25 13.98
CA GLY A 124 -10.02 1.79 13.80
C GLY A 124 -10.03 1.33 12.35
N ALA A 125 -9.96 2.26 11.38
CA ALA A 125 -9.85 1.93 9.97
C ALA A 125 -8.52 1.20 9.69
N ILE A 126 -8.57 0.22 8.79
CA ILE A 126 -7.41 -0.57 8.39
C ILE A 126 -7.19 -0.50 6.88
N GLY A 127 -5.91 -0.64 6.48
CA GLY A 127 -5.55 -0.99 5.12
C GLY A 127 -5.37 -2.49 4.99
N VAL A 128 -5.81 -3.10 3.89
CA VAL A 128 -5.39 -4.45 3.52
C VAL A 128 -4.50 -4.33 2.30
N VAL A 129 -3.24 -4.75 2.45
CA VAL A 129 -2.24 -4.63 1.39
C VAL A 129 -1.87 -6.01 0.87
N GLY A 130 -2.07 -6.20 -0.43
CA GLY A 130 -1.61 -7.35 -1.16
C GLY A 130 -0.34 -7.02 -1.95
N ILE A 131 0.69 -7.85 -1.82
CA ILE A 131 1.93 -7.77 -2.61
C ILE A 131 2.16 -9.13 -3.24
N PHE A 132 2.20 -9.15 -4.57
CA PHE A 132 2.22 -10.39 -5.33
C PHE A 132 3.42 -10.43 -6.27
N THR A 133 4.01 -11.62 -6.38
CA THR A 133 4.94 -11.97 -7.45
C THR A 133 4.23 -12.98 -8.36
N VAL A 134 4.30 -12.76 -9.66
CA VAL A 134 3.67 -13.58 -10.70
C VAL A 134 4.64 -13.86 -11.85
N ALA A 135 4.38 -14.90 -12.61
CA ALA A 135 5.00 -15.02 -13.93
C ALA A 135 4.64 -13.79 -14.78
N PRO A 136 5.59 -13.22 -15.56
CA PRO A 136 5.39 -11.96 -16.28
C PRO A 136 4.15 -11.91 -17.18
N ASP A 137 3.79 -13.03 -17.79
CA ASP A 137 2.60 -13.18 -18.64
C ASP A 137 1.29 -13.24 -17.84
N LYS A 138 1.35 -13.45 -16.52
CA LYS A 138 0.19 -13.51 -15.60
C LYS A 138 -0.17 -12.18 -14.95
N GLN A 139 0.66 -11.13 -15.11
CA GLN A 139 0.40 -9.83 -14.48
C GLN A 139 -1.00 -9.30 -14.82
N GLY A 140 -1.39 -9.35 -16.10
CA GLY A 140 -2.71 -8.87 -16.54
C GLY A 140 -3.86 -9.70 -15.97
N ALA A 141 -3.69 -11.03 -15.91
CA ALA A 141 -4.70 -11.93 -15.34
C ALA A 141 -4.93 -11.69 -13.85
N LEU A 142 -3.85 -11.47 -13.07
CA LEU A 142 -3.98 -11.16 -11.65
C LEU A 142 -4.64 -9.81 -11.40
N LEU A 143 -4.31 -8.77 -12.19
CA LEU A 143 -4.97 -7.47 -12.10
C LEU A 143 -6.47 -7.57 -12.38
N GLU A 144 -6.89 -8.37 -13.35
CA GLU A 144 -8.30 -8.60 -13.65
C GLU A 144 -9.01 -9.36 -12.52
N LEU A 145 -8.36 -10.36 -11.91
CA LEU A 145 -8.90 -11.06 -10.74
C LEU A 145 -9.09 -10.12 -9.54
N LEU A 146 -8.11 -9.25 -9.25
CA LEU A 146 -8.22 -8.25 -8.18
C LEU A 146 -9.33 -7.24 -8.42
N LYS A 147 -9.53 -6.83 -9.68
CA LYS A 147 -10.66 -5.98 -10.07
C LYS A 147 -12.00 -6.70 -9.83
N ARG A 148 -12.13 -7.94 -10.30
CA ARG A 148 -13.34 -8.76 -10.09
C ARG A 148 -13.63 -8.97 -8.59
N TYR A 149 -12.59 -9.17 -7.78
CA TYR A 149 -12.70 -9.26 -6.34
C TYR A 149 -13.27 -7.96 -5.74
N GLY A 150 -12.78 -6.79 -6.14
CA GLY A 150 -13.31 -5.49 -5.73
C GLY A 150 -14.77 -5.29 -6.15
N GLU A 151 -15.12 -5.66 -7.39
CA GLU A 151 -16.51 -5.58 -7.88
C GLU A 151 -17.44 -6.55 -7.12
N ALA A 152 -16.97 -7.73 -6.72
CA ALA A 152 -17.74 -8.65 -5.91
C ALA A 152 -18.00 -8.10 -4.48
N LEU A 153 -17.00 -7.46 -3.86
CA LEU A 153 -17.16 -6.76 -2.58
C LEU A 153 -18.17 -5.63 -2.67
N LYS A 154 -18.12 -4.83 -3.75
CA LYS A 154 -19.07 -3.76 -4.03
C LYS A 154 -20.50 -4.32 -4.24
N ALA A 155 -20.65 -5.33 -5.09
CA ALA A 155 -21.96 -5.95 -5.37
C ALA A 155 -22.59 -6.59 -4.12
N ALA A 156 -21.77 -7.14 -3.23
CA ALA A 156 -22.19 -7.68 -1.95
C ALA A 156 -22.53 -6.60 -0.90
N ASN A 157 -22.35 -5.31 -1.21
CA ASN A 157 -22.41 -4.21 -0.24
C ASN A 157 -21.66 -4.57 1.04
N ALA A 158 -20.42 -5.04 0.91
CA ALA A 158 -19.63 -5.57 2.03
C ALA A 158 -19.49 -4.50 3.13
N PRO A 159 -20.00 -4.76 4.35
CA PRO A 159 -20.00 -3.77 5.42
C PRO A 159 -18.56 -3.30 5.75
N GLY A 160 -18.37 -1.99 5.78
CA GLY A 160 -17.07 -1.40 6.10
C GLY A 160 -16.04 -1.37 4.97
N PHE A 161 -16.34 -1.95 3.80
CA PHE A 161 -15.51 -1.82 2.61
C PHE A 161 -15.65 -0.41 2.04
N SER A 162 -14.53 0.29 1.84
CA SER A 162 -14.49 1.62 1.22
C SER A 162 -14.08 1.55 -0.26
N GLY A 163 -13.18 0.63 -0.58
CA GLY A 163 -12.72 0.41 -1.94
C GLY A 163 -11.39 -0.32 -2.00
N ILE A 164 -11.00 -0.70 -3.22
CA ILE A 164 -9.71 -1.31 -3.56
C ILE A 164 -9.06 -0.55 -4.71
N ALA A 165 -7.76 -0.31 -4.60
CA ALA A 165 -6.90 0.12 -5.70
C ALA A 165 -5.96 -1.02 -6.10
N THR A 166 -5.87 -1.31 -7.39
CA THR A 166 -4.94 -2.28 -7.95
C THR A 166 -3.76 -1.57 -8.59
N HIS A 167 -2.58 -2.14 -8.44
CA HIS A 167 -1.32 -1.53 -8.84
C HIS A 167 -0.55 -2.47 -9.76
N ARG A 168 -0.22 -1.97 -10.95
CA ARG A 168 0.64 -2.64 -11.92
C ARG A 168 2.09 -2.34 -11.60
N GLY A 169 2.90 -3.35 -11.35
CA GLY A 169 4.34 -3.20 -11.21
C GLY A 169 5.00 -2.70 -12.50
N TYR A 170 5.98 -1.80 -12.37
CA TYR A 170 6.86 -1.46 -13.49
C TYR A 170 7.70 -2.67 -13.94
N GLN A 171 7.96 -3.61 -13.04
CA GLN A 171 8.45 -4.94 -13.38
C GLN A 171 7.24 -5.85 -13.64
N PRO A 172 7.19 -6.57 -14.78
CA PRO A 172 6.02 -7.39 -15.14
C PRO A 172 5.68 -8.52 -14.15
N ALA A 173 6.65 -8.92 -13.32
CA ALA A 173 6.44 -9.93 -12.27
C ALA A 173 5.73 -9.40 -11.01
N HIS A 174 5.47 -8.09 -10.90
CA HIS A 174 4.94 -7.50 -9.68
C HIS A 174 3.53 -6.95 -9.86
N VAL A 175 2.66 -7.24 -8.89
CA VAL A 175 1.31 -6.66 -8.73
C VAL A 175 1.14 -6.29 -7.25
N ALA A 176 0.36 -5.25 -6.95
CA ALA A 176 -0.08 -4.97 -5.58
C ALA A 176 -1.54 -4.53 -5.56
N SER A 177 -2.16 -4.63 -4.38
CA SER A 177 -3.46 -4.05 -4.08
C SER A 177 -3.42 -3.29 -2.76
N TYR A 178 -4.27 -2.28 -2.64
CA TYR A 178 -4.55 -1.58 -1.41
C TYR A 178 -6.06 -1.48 -1.22
N GLU A 179 -6.57 -2.00 -0.12
CA GLU A 179 -7.96 -1.88 0.27
C GLU A 179 -8.10 -1.02 1.52
N GLN A 180 -9.19 -0.26 1.61
CA GLN A 180 -9.54 0.50 2.80
C GLN A 180 -10.80 -0.09 3.42
N TRP A 181 -10.75 -0.39 4.72
CA TRP A 181 -11.83 -1.00 5.50
C TRP A 181 -12.07 -0.25 6.81
N ALA A 182 -13.31 -0.30 7.31
CA ALA A 182 -13.66 0.28 8.60
C ALA A 182 -13.05 -0.48 9.80
N SER A 183 -12.80 -1.79 9.65
CA SER A 183 -12.19 -2.62 10.69
C SER A 183 -11.66 -3.95 10.14
N ALA A 184 -10.78 -4.61 10.91
CA ALA A 184 -10.29 -5.95 10.60
C ALA A 184 -11.41 -7.01 10.64
N ASP A 185 -12.40 -6.86 11.50
CA ASP A 185 -13.53 -7.77 11.58
C ASP A 185 -14.42 -7.69 10.34
N ALA A 186 -14.69 -6.48 9.84
CA ALA A 186 -15.44 -6.27 8.61
C ALA A 186 -14.73 -6.96 7.42
N TYR A 187 -13.43 -6.79 7.30
CA TYR A 187 -12.62 -7.48 6.29
C TYR A 187 -12.72 -9.00 6.42
N ARG A 188 -12.47 -9.56 7.63
CA ARG A 188 -12.50 -11.03 7.86
C ARG A 188 -13.85 -11.63 7.51
N GLN A 189 -14.94 -10.98 7.93
CA GLN A 189 -16.31 -11.43 7.61
C GLN A 189 -16.60 -11.41 6.11
N ALA A 190 -16.15 -10.39 5.39
CA ALA A 190 -16.33 -10.32 3.94
C ALA A 190 -15.48 -11.37 3.22
N ALA A 191 -14.21 -11.53 3.59
CA ALA A 191 -13.28 -12.50 3.00
C ALA A 191 -13.72 -13.95 3.16
N ALA A 192 -14.51 -14.27 4.20
CA ALA A 192 -15.07 -15.61 4.45
C ALA A 192 -16.33 -15.94 3.62
N ARG A 193 -16.93 -14.98 2.89
CA ARG A 193 -18.13 -15.21 2.07
C ARG A 193 -17.78 -15.99 0.80
N GLY A 194 -18.58 -17.02 0.45
CA GLY A 194 -18.29 -17.99 -0.61
C GLY A 194 -17.72 -17.40 -1.90
N PRO A 195 -18.44 -16.52 -2.64
CA PRO A 195 -17.92 -15.96 -3.90
C PRO A 195 -16.66 -15.10 -3.74
N ILE A 196 -16.51 -14.40 -2.60
CA ILE A 196 -15.34 -13.57 -2.29
C ILE A 196 -14.16 -14.46 -1.92
N ALA A 197 -14.39 -15.50 -1.10
CA ALA A 197 -13.38 -16.47 -0.73
C ALA A 197 -12.84 -17.24 -1.95
N GLU A 198 -13.71 -17.61 -2.89
CA GLU A 198 -13.31 -18.26 -4.15
C GLU A 198 -12.40 -17.36 -5.00
N LEU A 199 -12.70 -16.05 -5.09
CA LEU A 199 -11.84 -15.10 -5.81
C LEU A 199 -10.48 -14.95 -5.12
N LEU A 200 -10.44 -14.88 -3.79
CA LEU A 200 -9.18 -14.86 -3.03
C LEU A 200 -8.33 -16.11 -3.27
N GLN A 201 -8.97 -17.29 -3.35
CA GLN A 201 -8.27 -18.54 -3.72
C GLN A 201 -7.70 -18.48 -5.13
N GLN A 202 -8.44 -17.95 -6.12
CA GLN A 202 -7.96 -17.77 -7.49
C GLN A 202 -6.80 -16.78 -7.56
N ILE A 203 -6.88 -15.66 -6.81
CA ILE A 203 -5.79 -14.68 -6.70
C ILE A 203 -4.52 -15.36 -6.18
N ASN A 204 -4.62 -16.09 -5.07
CA ASN A 204 -3.49 -16.81 -4.47
C ASN A 204 -2.94 -17.90 -5.40
N ALA A 205 -3.80 -18.62 -6.11
CA ALA A 205 -3.37 -19.66 -7.05
C ALA A 205 -2.70 -19.10 -8.33
N THR A 206 -2.95 -17.83 -8.65
CA THR A 206 -2.33 -17.15 -9.81
C THR A 206 -0.95 -16.59 -9.46
N ALA A 207 -0.72 -16.25 -8.20
CA ALA A 207 0.55 -15.73 -7.72
C ALA A 207 1.55 -16.86 -7.42
N GLU A 208 2.82 -16.63 -7.73
CA GLU A 208 3.95 -17.49 -7.30
C GLU A 208 4.29 -17.24 -5.83
N ALA A 209 4.13 -15.99 -5.38
CA ALA A 209 4.24 -15.59 -3.99
C ALA A 209 3.23 -14.45 -3.72
N ALA A 210 2.59 -14.51 -2.57
CA ALA A 210 1.62 -13.52 -2.12
C ALA A 210 1.80 -13.22 -0.63
N THR A 211 1.80 -11.93 -0.29
CA THR A 211 1.53 -11.45 1.06
C THR A 211 0.26 -10.62 0.99
N PHE A 212 -0.73 -10.95 1.83
CA PHE A 212 -2.02 -10.27 1.83
C PHE A 212 -2.48 -10.13 3.28
N HIS A 213 -2.15 -8.99 3.89
CA HIS A 213 -2.33 -8.77 5.32
C HIS A 213 -3.15 -7.52 5.62
N PRO A 214 -3.93 -7.54 6.71
CA PRO A 214 -4.51 -6.34 7.29
C PRO A 214 -3.46 -5.56 8.10
N TYR A 215 -3.50 -4.23 7.96
CA TYR A 215 -2.57 -3.28 8.59
C TYR A 215 -3.34 -2.18 9.31
N GLU A 216 -2.87 -1.79 10.47
CA GLU A 216 -3.19 -0.51 11.08
C GLU A 216 -2.51 0.61 10.28
N VAL A 217 -3.24 1.67 9.97
CA VAL A 217 -2.69 2.88 9.35
C VAL A 217 -2.15 3.78 10.46
N LEU A 218 -0.83 3.83 10.60
CA LEU A 218 -0.15 4.57 11.69
C LEU A 218 -0.06 6.06 11.42
N SER A 219 0.12 6.44 10.17
CA SER A 219 0.31 7.84 9.78
C SER A 219 0.00 8.05 8.31
N VAL A 220 -0.68 9.14 8.02
CA VAL A 220 -0.90 9.66 6.67
C VAL A 220 -0.27 11.05 6.59
N THR A 221 0.71 11.23 5.70
CA THR A 221 1.41 12.50 5.50
C THR A 221 1.31 12.92 4.04
N ARG A 222 0.86 14.15 3.79
CA ARG A 222 0.90 14.81 2.48
C ARG A 222 1.92 15.93 2.49
N PHE A 223 2.64 16.09 1.39
CA PHE A 223 3.71 17.07 1.20
C PHE A 223 3.33 18.19 0.23
N ASP A 224 2.22 18.03 -0.50
CA ASP A 224 1.68 18.97 -1.49
C ASP A 224 0.53 19.85 -0.93
N ALA A 225 0.31 19.85 0.37
CA ALA A 225 -0.75 20.61 1.06
C ALA A 225 -0.26 21.96 1.58
#